data_bfc0b973569246eeb42b2ecf47e07e63
#
_entry.id   bfc0b973569246eeb42b2ecf47e07e63
#
_cell.length_a   1.000
_cell.length_b   1.000
_cell.length_c   1.000
_cell.angle_alpha   90.00
_cell.angle_beta   90.00
_cell.angle_gamma   90.00
#
_symmetry.space_group_name_H-M   'P 1'
#
loop_
_entity.id
_entity.type
_entity.pdbx_description
1 polymer ?
#
loop_
_entity_poly.entity_id
_entity_poly.type
_entity_poly.pdbx_seq_one_letter_code
_entity_poly.pdbx_strand_id
1 'polypeptide(L)'
;MTPRHTDNDAQPIKIDKDSGIPIWLQLRNRLIYLITSGYYKVGDKIPTVRELSVDIGVNYNTVGKVYRDIERDGYIVTQRGRGTFVHDGYQK
;
A
#
# COMPACT_ATOMS: atom_id res chain seq x y z
N MET A 1 -7.50 16.23 -20.04
CA MET A 1 -7.46 15.81 -19.39
C MET A 1 -7.38 15.39 -18.77
N THR A 2 -7.26 15.45 -18.68
CA THR A 2 -7.13 15.01 -17.87
C THR A 2 -6.84 14.55 -17.09
N PRO A 3 -6.82 14.62 -16.73
CA PRO A 3 -6.55 14.16 -15.77
C PRO A 3 -6.56 13.82 -15.02
N ARG A 4 -6.66 13.95 -14.88
CA ARG A 4 -6.71 13.59 -14.08
C ARG A 4 -7.12 13.20 -13.38
N HIS A 5 -7.39 13.08 -13.34
CA HIS A 5 -7.68 12.68 -12.58
C HIS A 5 -7.83 12.35 -11.82
N THR A 6 -8.11 12.47 -12.33
CA THR A 6 -8.72 12.48 -11.36
C THR A 6 -8.27 11.94 -10.00
N ASP A 7 -8.33 12.51 -8.94
CA ASP A 7 -7.59 12.20 -7.73
C ASP A 7 -8.15 11.04 -6.98
N ASN A 8 -9.44 10.88 -6.98
CA ASN A 8 -10.05 9.70 -6.36
C ASN A 8 -9.63 8.45 -7.06
N ASP A 9 -9.47 8.57 -8.36
CA ASP A 9 -9.06 7.44 -9.16
C ASP A 9 -7.58 7.15 -8.97
N ALA A 10 -6.85 8.14 -8.44
CA ALA A 10 -5.44 7.95 -8.21
C ALA A 10 -5.15 7.01 -7.05
N GLN A 11 -6.13 6.76 -6.18
CA GLN A 11 -5.93 5.85 -5.08
C GLN A 11 -6.33 4.43 -5.50
N PRO A 12 -5.34 3.56 -5.77
CA PRO A 12 -5.64 2.20 -6.26
C PRO A 12 -6.05 1.25 -5.15
N ILE A 13 -5.92 1.66 -3.89
CA ILE A 13 -6.21 0.79 -2.77
C ILE A 13 -7.65 1.01 -2.34
N LYS A 14 -8.49 0.00 -2.59
CA LYS A 14 -9.91 0.04 -2.27
C LYS A 14 -10.22 -0.99 -1.21
N ILE A 15 -10.90 -0.58 -0.16
CA ILE A 15 -11.28 -1.44 0.94
C ILE A 15 -12.80 -1.50 1.02
N ASP A 16 -13.35 -2.70 1.08
CA ASP A 16 -14.77 -2.92 1.22
C ASP A 16 -15.07 -3.33 2.67
N LYS A 17 -15.60 -2.39 3.43
CA LYS A 17 -15.81 -2.61 4.86
C LYS A 17 -17.02 -3.52 5.13
N ASP A 18 -17.83 -3.77 4.11
CA ASP A 18 -19.03 -4.60 4.26
C ASP A 18 -18.85 -6.01 3.74
N SER A 19 -17.68 -6.36 3.24
CA SER A 19 -17.50 -7.65 2.58
C SER A 19 -17.38 -8.83 3.54
N GLY A 20 -17.12 -8.56 4.80
CA GLY A 20 -16.86 -9.64 5.76
C GLY A 20 -15.43 -10.10 5.80
N ILE A 21 -14.62 -9.70 4.83
CA ILE A 21 -13.18 -10.01 4.81
C ILE A 21 -12.46 -9.02 5.71
N PRO A 22 -11.61 -9.48 6.62
CA PRO A 22 -10.90 -8.54 7.51
C PRO A 22 -10.17 -7.46 6.72
N ILE A 23 -10.25 -6.24 7.21
CA ILE A 23 -9.68 -5.09 6.51
C ILE A 23 -8.17 -5.25 6.31
N TRP A 24 -7.45 -5.74 7.32
CA TRP A 24 -6.00 -5.91 7.19
C TRP A 24 -5.65 -6.89 6.06
N LEU A 25 -6.48 -7.91 5.88
CA LEU A 25 -6.24 -8.91 4.83
C LEU A 25 -6.50 -8.31 3.45
N GLN A 26 -7.57 -7.56 3.30
CA GLN A 26 -7.84 -6.85 2.05
C GLN A 26 -6.70 -5.91 1.70
N LEU A 27 -6.22 -5.16 2.67
CA LEU A 27 -5.16 -4.20 2.46
C LEU A 27 -3.86 -4.90 2.07
N ARG A 28 -3.51 -5.95 2.80
CA ARG A 28 -2.30 -6.72 2.52
C ARG A 28 -2.33 -7.30 1.12
N ASN A 29 -3.42 -7.97 0.79
CA ASN A 29 -3.55 -8.60 -0.53
C ASN A 29 -3.51 -7.56 -1.65
N ARG A 30 -4.14 -6.42 -1.43
CA ARG A 30 -4.16 -5.37 -2.46
C ARG A 30 -2.78 -4.78 -2.69
N LEU A 31 -2.05 -4.50 -1.60
CA LEU A 31 -0.70 -3.96 -1.72
C LEU A 31 0.22 -4.93 -2.45
N ILE A 32 0.16 -6.20 -2.06
CA ILE A 32 1.00 -7.23 -2.71
C ILE A 32 0.65 -7.32 -4.20
N TYR A 33 -0.63 -7.29 -4.53
CA TYR A 33 -1.05 -7.32 -5.93
C TYR A 33 -0.50 -6.13 -6.71
N LEU A 34 -0.59 -4.93 -6.15
CA LEU A 34 -0.12 -3.73 -6.84
C LEU A 34 1.39 -3.78 -7.08
N ILE A 35 2.11 -4.40 -6.16
CA ILE A 35 3.56 -4.53 -6.28
C ILE A 35 3.92 -5.64 -7.28
N THR A 36 3.30 -6.79 -7.15
CA THR A 36 3.67 -7.92 -8.00
C THR A 36 3.16 -7.79 -9.42
N SER A 37 2.09 -7.03 -9.62
CA SER A 37 1.57 -6.80 -10.97
C SER A 37 2.34 -5.71 -11.71
N GLY A 38 3.20 -4.99 -11.02
CA GLY A 38 3.97 -3.91 -11.62
C GLY A 38 3.27 -2.56 -11.64
N TYR A 39 2.10 -2.45 -11.03
CA TYR A 39 1.46 -1.16 -10.90
C TYR A 39 2.37 -0.19 -10.13
N TYR A 40 2.85 -0.66 -8.98
CA TYR A 40 3.95 0.00 -8.28
C TYR A 40 5.23 -0.72 -8.67
N LYS A 41 6.17 0.01 -9.25
CA LYS A 41 7.43 -0.59 -9.71
C LYS A 41 8.48 -0.54 -8.61
N VAL A 42 9.43 -1.43 -8.69
CA VAL A 42 10.56 -1.43 -7.75
C VAL A 42 11.19 -0.05 -7.74
N GLY A 43 11.37 0.50 -6.55
CA GLY A 43 11.92 1.84 -6.38
C GLY A 43 10.87 2.93 -6.29
N ASP A 44 9.62 2.64 -6.65
CA ASP A 44 8.57 3.65 -6.54
C ASP A 44 8.30 3.97 -5.08
N LYS A 45 8.05 5.24 -4.82
CA LYS A 45 7.64 5.69 -3.50
C LYS A 45 6.13 5.47 -3.37
N ILE A 46 5.72 4.82 -2.29
CA ILE A 46 4.31 4.58 -2.03
C ILE A 46 3.86 5.44 -0.84
N PRO A 47 2.55 5.59 -0.63
CA PRO A 47 2.06 6.39 0.49
C PRO A 47 2.63 5.89 1.81
N THR A 48 2.90 6.82 2.72
CA THR A 48 3.29 6.45 4.07
C THR A 48 2.10 5.84 4.81
N VAL A 49 2.38 5.20 5.94
CA VAL A 49 1.30 4.65 6.77
C VAL A 49 0.27 5.71 7.10
N ARG A 50 0.73 6.89 7.50
CA ARG A 50 -0.18 7.98 7.84
C ARG A 50 -1.01 8.43 6.65
N GLU A 51 -0.36 8.65 5.52
CA GLU A 51 -1.06 9.09 4.31
C GLU A 51 -2.11 8.09 3.89
N LEU A 52 -1.74 6.82 3.87
CA LEU A 52 -2.68 5.80 3.43
C LEU A 52 -3.83 5.64 4.40
N SER A 53 -3.56 5.66 5.71
CA SER A 53 -4.61 5.50 6.69
C SER A 53 -5.68 6.59 6.55
N VAL A 54 -5.25 7.83 6.24
CA VAL A 54 -6.17 8.93 6.02
C VAL A 54 -6.95 8.70 4.71
N ASP A 55 -6.23 8.35 3.65
CA ASP A 55 -6.83 8.21 2.31
C ASP A 55 -7.90 7.14 2.26
N ILE A 56 -7.68 6.01 2.91
CA ILE A 56 -8.63 4.90 2.81
C ILE A 56 -9.52 4.76 4.06
N GLY A 57 -9.33 5.64 5.05
CA GLY A 57 -10.16 5.62 6.24
C GLY A 57 -9.97 4.38 7.09
N VAL A 58 -8.75 3.88 7.19
CA VAL A 58 -8.43 2.70 7.99
C VAL A 58 -7.53 3.11 9.14
N ASN A 59 -7.71 2.45 10.28
CA ASN A 59 -6.95 2.74 11.48
C ASN A 59 -5.45 2.73 11.20
N TYR A 60 -4.76 3.73 11.73
CA TYR A 60 -3.32 3.88 11.54
C TYR A 60 -2.56 2.63 11.97
N ASN A 61 -2.95 2.04 13.09
CA ASN A 61 -2.26 0.85 13.60
C ASN A 61 -2.44 -0.34 12.69
N THR A 62 -3.62 -0.47 12.07
CA THR A 62 -3.88 -1.54 11.13
C THR A 62 -3.00 -1.40 9.89
N VAL A 63 -2.93 -0.21 9.33
CA VAL A 63 -2.08 0.05 8.17
C VAL A 63 -0.63 -0.18 8.51
N GLY A 64 -0.19 0.32 9.67
CA GLY A 64 1.19 0.14 10.11
C GLY A 64 1.58 -1.31 10.26
N LYS A 65 0.67 -2.12 10.81
CA LYS A 65 0.94 -3.54 10.98
C LYS A 65 1.10 -4.24 9.65
N VAL A 66 0.23 -3.91 8.68
CA VAL A 66 0.33 -4.49 7.34
C VAL A 66 1.65 -4.08 6.69
N TYR A 67 2.03 -2.81 6.80
CA TYR A 67 3.30 -2.35 6.23
C TYR A 67 4.49 -3.10 6.83
N ARG A 68 4.50 -3.28 8.15
CA ARG A 68 5.59 -4.04 8.78
C ARG A 68 5.62 -5.48 8.28
N ASP A 69 4.44 -6.05 8.07
CA ASP A 69 4.32 -7.43 7.61
C ASP A 69 4.92 -7.60 6.21
N ILE A 70 4.51 -6.74 5.27
CA ILE A 70 5.01 -6.86 3.90
C ILE A 70 6.44 -6.36 3.76
N GLU A 71 6.90 -5.50 4.66
CA GLU A 71 8.31 -5.11 4.68
C GLU A 71 9.17 -6.30 5.11
N ARG A 72 8.74 -7.01 6.13
CA ARG A 72 9.45 -8.21 6.58
C ARG A 72 9.54 -9.24 5.46
N ASP A 73 8.50 -9.33 4.64
CA ASP A 73 8.46 -10.29 3.53
C ASP A 73 9.19 -9.80 2.29
N GLY A 74 9.71 -8.59 2.30
CA GLY A 74 10.56 -8.10 1.22
C GLY A 74 9.86 -7.32 0.13
N TYR A 75 8.60 -6.95 0.30
CA TYR A 75 7.87 -6.20 -0.72
C TYR A 75 8.16 -4.72 -0.72
N ILE A 76 8.47 -4.17 0.43
CA ILE A 76 8.74 -2.73 0.57
C ILE A 76 9.91 -2.52 1.52
N VAL A 77 10.44 -1.31 1.49
CA VAL A 77 11.50 -0.90 2.42
C VAL A 77 11.21 0.52 2.87
N THR A 78 11.33 0.75 4.17
CA THR A 78 11.16 2.08 4.74
C THR A 78 12.54 2.69 4.90
N GLN A 79 12.72 3.89 4.34
CA GLN A 79 13.96 4.63 4.46
C GLN A 79 13.68 5.86 5.33
N ARG A 80 14.28 5.88 6.48
CA ARG A 80 14.04 6.90 7.46
C ARG A 80 14.30 8.29 6.87
N GLY A 81 13.34 9.18 7.04
CA GLY A 81 13.44 10.53 6.53
C GLY A 81 13.20 10.67 5.03
N ARG A 82 13.00 9.57 4.33
CA ARG A 82 12.82 9.59 2.88
C ARG A 82 11.47 9.04 2.43
N GLY A 83 10.99 8.00 3.10
CA GLY A 83 9.69 7.43 2.80
C GLY A 83 9.72 5.92 2.68
N THR A 84 8.66 5.38 2.10
CA THR A 84 8.50 3.95 1.91
C THR A 84 8.52 3.65 0.42
N PHE A 85 9.31 2.66 0.04
CA PHE A 85 9.55 2.36 -1.38
C PHE A 85 9.32 0.89 -1.66
N VAL A 86 8.94 0.59 -2.89
CA VAL A 86 8.78 -0.78 -3.35
C VAL A 86 10.15 -1.44 -3.47
N HIS A 87 10.22 -2.67 -3.03
CA HIS A 87 11.45 -3.45 -3.01
C HIS A 87 11.20 -4.80 -3.66
N ASP A 88 12.25 -5.47 -4.08
CA ASP A 88 12.12 -6.77 -4.75
C ASP A 88 12.69 -7.92 -3.91
N GLY A 89 12.87 -7.72 -2.62
CA GLY A 89 13.39 -8.74 -1.73
C GLY A 89 12.54 -10.00 -1.67
N TYR A 90 11.26 -9.88 -2.02
CA TYR A 90 10.36 -11.03 -2.04
C TYR A 90 10.66 -11.99 -3.19
N GLN A 91 11.46 -11.59 -4.14
CA GLN A 91 11.75 -12.40 -5.34
C GLN A 91 12.97 -13.29 -5.19
N LYS A 92 13.39 -13.55 -4.01
CA LYS A 92 14.57 -14.39 -3.78
C LYS A 92 14.33 -15.84 -4.12
#